data_9fde06c76a3b29e2cda583764821f0da
#
_entry.id   9fde06c76a3b29e2cda583764821f0da
#
_cell.length_a   1.000
_cell.length_b   1.000
_cell.length_c   1.000
_cell.angle_alpha   90.00
_cell.angle_beta   90.00
_cell.angle_gamma   90.00
#
_symmetry.space_group_name_H-M   'P 1'
#
loop_
_entity.id
_entity.type
_entity.pdbx_description
1 polymer ?
#
loop_
_entity_poly.entity_id
_entity_poly.type
_entity_poly.pdbx_seq_one_letter_code
_entity_poly.pdbx_strand_id
1 'polypeptide(L)'
;MKRISTTAIMLIATALICTQCTDAKKEETGEVKSAVAQFGGYDSQVKWGERLVFIAGCNDCHTPKKMGPNGPENDMSLMLSGHPAQMPAADYDPKEAAKKSLIVTSTFTAWTGPWGTTYAPNLTSDSTGIGGWKEEQFLKCLHERKWLGLEGTRPLMPPMSMMPAVEMTDDELKAIFAYLKTTPPIKNVIPEAILLPPPPPAK
;
A
#
# COMPACT_ATOMS: atom_id res chain seq x y z
N MET A 1 82.13 -45.33 18.78
CA MET A 1 81.65 -44.08 18.09
C MET A 1 80.25 -44.38 17.57
N LYS A 2 79.19 -43.92 18.32
CA LYS A 2 77.75 -44.13 17.96
C LYS A 2 77.27 -42.87 17.21
N ARG A 3 76.84 -43.06 15.97
CA ARG A 3 76.23 -42.03 15.13
C ARG A 3 74.84 -41.73 15.70
N ILE A 4 74.61 -40.54 16.24
CA ILE A 4 73.32 -40.06 16.61
C ILE A 4 72.58 -39.65 15.36
N SER A 5 71.45 -40.28 15.07
CA SER A 5 70.71 -40.12 13.85
C SER A 5 70.08 -38.71 13.84
N THR A 6 70.34 -37.94 12.79
CA THR A 6 69.82 -36.58 12.54
C THR A 6 68.31 -36.53 12.36
N THR A 7 67.64 -37.67 12.31
CA THR A 7 66.16 -37.75 12.18
C THR A 7 65.38 -37.46 13.50
N ALA A 8 66.02 -37.62 14.68
CA ALA A 8 65.35 -37.38 15.95
C ALA A 8 65.26 -35.88 16.29
N ILE A 9 66.11 -35.03 15.70
CA ILE A 9 66.11 -33.59 15.99
C ILE A 9 65.05 -32.86 15.13
N MET A 10 64.65 -33.39 13.98
CA MET A 10 63.68 -32.79 13.07
C MET A 10 62.19 -32.98 13.52
N LEU A 11 61.93 -34.02 14.33
CA LEU A 11 60.61 -34.32 14.88
C LEU A 11 60.25 -33.46 16.11
N ILE A 12 61.25 -32.95 16.84
CA ILE A 12 61.02 -32.09 18.01
C ILE A 12 60.79 -30.64 17.62
N ALA A 13 61.32 -30.18 16.48
CA ALA A 13 61.10 -28.83 15.99
C ALA A 13 59.67 -28.58 15.42
N THR A 14 59.03 -29.65 14.91
CA THR A 14 57.68 -29.55 14.35
C THR A 14 56.59 -29.60 15.41
N ALA A 15 56.86 -30.13 16.61
CA ALA A 15 55.86 -30.19 17.70
C ALA A 15 55.74 -28.89 18.48
N LEU A 16 56.72 -27.97 18.41
CA LEU A 16 56.69 -26.69 19.14
C LEU A 16 55.93 -25.57 18.38
N ILE A 17 55.62 -25.77 17.09
CA ILE A 17 54.94 -24.74 16.29
C ILE A 17 53.41 -24.84 16.38
N CYS A 18 52.87 -25.96 16.87
CA CYS A 18 51.41 -26.18 16.97
C CYS A 18 50.76 -25.72 18.29
N THR A 19 51.50 -25.21 19.25
CA THR A 19 50.96 -24.82 20.57
C THR A 19 50.73 -23.29 20.74
N GLN A 20 50.93 -22.50 19.69
CA GLN A 20 50.69 -21.05 19.75
C GLN A 20 49.44 -20.58 19.00
N CYS A 21 48.54 -21.48 18.61
CA CYS A 21 47.30 -21.11 17.92
C CYS A 21 46.01 -21.41 18.74
N THR A 22 46.02 -21.22 20.04
CA THR A 22 44.85 -21.44 20.89
C THR A 22 44.44 -20.24 21.74
N ASP A 23 44.83 -19.02 21.38
CA ASP A 23 44.18 -17.80 21.83
C ASP A 23 43.57 -17.03 20.64
N ALA A 24 42.83 -17.73 19.80
CA ALA A 24 41.84 -17.08 18.97
C ALA A 24 40.75 -16.60 19.91
N LYS A 25 40.86 -15.32 20.31
CA LYS A 25 39.79 -14.54 20.89
C LYS A 25 38.53 -14.88 20.11
N LYS A 26 37.60 -15.56 20.75
CA LYS A 26 36.27 -15.83 20.24
C LYS A 26 35.67 -14.45 19.98
N GLU A 27 35.83 -13.94 18.78
CA GLU A 27 34.98 -12.84 18.31
C GLU A 27 33.56 -13.38 18.45
N GLU A 28 32.86 -12.85 19.44
CA GLU A 28 31.41 -12.90 19.41
C GLU A 28 31.00 -12.34 18.06
N THR A 29 30.68 -13.25 17.14
CA THR A 29 29.82 -12.91 16.02
C THR A 29 28.51 -12.52 16.69
N GLY A 30 28.44 -11.24 17.11
CA GLY A 30 27.19 -10.61 17.43
C GLY A 30 26.31 -10.89 16.21
N GLU A 31 25.26 -11.71 16.41
CA GLU A 31 24.16 -11.73 15.48
C GLU A 31 23.79 -10.27 15.24
N VAL A 32 24.18 -9.77 14.08
CA VAL A 32 23.57 -8.57 13.51
C VAL A 32 22.13 -8.99 13.28
N LYS A 33 21.31 -8.96 14.33
CA LYS A 33 19.87 -8.86 14.18
C LYS A 33 19.70 -7.64 13.27
N SER A 34 19.48 -7.91 11.99
CA SER A 34 19.04 -6.90 11.04
C SER A 34 17.84 -6.26 11.72
N ALA A 35 18.04 -5.10 12.34
CA ALA A 35 16.95 -4.33 12.85
C ALA A 35 16.08 -4.11 11.63
N VAL A 36 14.92 -4.76 11.58
CA VAL A 36 13.92 -4.49 10.56
C VAL A 36 13.72 -2.99 10.62
N ALA A 37 14.14 -2.30 9.55
CA ALA A 37 14.17 -0.86 9.56
C ALA A 37 12.75 -0.37 9.84
N GLN A 38 12.57 0.31 10.95
CA GLN A 38 11.28 0.87 11.32
C GLN A 38 10.80 1.73 10.15
N PHE A 39 9.50 1.72 9.86
CA PHE A 39 8.90 2.45 8.75
C PHE A 39 9.47 2.13 7.36
N GLY A 40 9.78 0.85 7.10
CA GLY A 40 10.28 0.45 5.78
C GLY A 40 11.60 1.11 5.36
N GLY A 41 12.38 1.64 6.32
CA GLY A 41 13.63 2.36 6.06
C GLY A 41 13.48 3.85 5.82
N TYR A 42 12.30 4.41 6.01
CA TYR A 42 12.04 5.86 5.91
C TYR A 42 12.19 6.56 7.26
N ASP A 43 12.44 7.87 7.23
CA ASP A 43 12.68 8.69 8.43
C ASP A 43 11.47 8.79 9.37
N SER A 44 10.26 8.53 8.86
CA SER A 44 9.03 8.54 9.65
C SER A 44 7.93 7.71 9.00
N GLN A 45 6.94 7.33 9.81
CA GLN A 45 5.73 6.65 9.35
C GLN A 45 5.01 7.44 8.26
N VAL A 46 4.93 8.77 8.39
CA VAL A 46 4.30 9.65 7.39
C VAL A 46 5.06 9.61 6.05
N LYS A 47 6.40 9.64 6.08
CA LYS A 47 7.22 9.55 4.86
C LYS A 47 7.09 8.19 4.18
N TRP A 48 7.02 7.13 4.96
CA TRP A 48 6.72 5.81 4.42
C TRP A 48 5.33 5.76 3.80
N GLY A 49 4.31 6.29 4.50
CA GLY A 49 2.94 6.37 3.99
C GLY A 49 2.82 7.17 2.70
N GLU A 50 3.51 8.30 2.59
CA GLU A 50 3.59 9.09 1.36
C GLU A 50 4.11 8.24 0.18
N ARG A 51 5.17 7.50 0.41
CA ARG A 51 5.72 6.59 -0.59
C ARG A 51 4.75 5.49 -0.96
N LEU A 52 4.09 4.88 0.02
CA LEU A 52 3.12 3.80 -0.21
C LEU A 52 1.91 4.31 -1.00
N VAL A 53 1.35 5.46 -0.67
CA VAL A 53 0.25 6.10 -1.42
C VAL A 53 0.63 6.30 -2.89
N PHE A 54 1.87 6.70 -3.14
CA PHE A 54 2.37 6.88 -4.50
C PHE A 54 2.50 5.55 -5.25
N ILE A 55 3.21 4.56 -4.69
CA ILE A 55 3.48 3.29 -5.40
C ILE A 55 2.27 2.36 -5.49
N ALA A 56 1.33 2.48 -4.56
CA ALA A 56 0.07 1.74 -4.60
C ALA A 56 -0.96 2.34 -5.57
N GLY A 57 -0.62 3.46 -6.24
CA GLY A 57 -1.47 4.08 -7.24
C GLY A 57 -2.74 4.74 -6.67
N CYS A 58 -2.76 5.16 -5.40
CA CYS A 58 -3.95 5.80 -4.81
C CYS A 58 -4.38 7.02 -5.61
N ASN A 59 -3.41 7.81 -6.11
CA ASN A 59 -3.68 8.97 -6.94
C ASN A 59 -4.30 8.63 -8.30
N ASP A 60 -4.13 7.40 -8.79
CA ASP A 60 -4.64 7.02 -10.12
C ASP A 60 -6.16 7.03 -10.15
N CYS A 61 -6.78 6.72 -9.02
CA CYS A 61 -8.23 6.68 -8.87
C CYS A 61 -8.78 7.81 -7.98
N HIS A 62 -8.06 8.24 -6.96
CA HIS A 62 -8.55 9.19 -5.96
C HIS A 62 -8.18 10.66 -6.24
N THR A 63 -7.36 10.92 -7.28
CA THR A 63 -7.08 12.27 -7.76
C THR A 63 -7.74 12.48 -9.12
N PRO A 64 -8.66 13.44 -9.28
CA PRO A 64 -9.27 13.72 -10.57
C PRO A 64 -8.25 14.05 -11.65
N LYS A 65 -8.53 13.68 -12.89
CA LYS A 65 -7.69 14.02 -14.03
C LYS A 65 -8.18 15.29 -14.70
N LYS A 66 -7.23 16.08 -15.20
CA LYS A 66 -7.44 17.18 -16.14
C LYS A 66 -6.68 16.89 -17.44
N MET A 67 -7.05 17.56 -18.52
CA MET A 67 -6.31 17.43 -19.77
C MET A 67 -5.03 18.25 -19.70
N GLY A 68 -3.90 17.59 -19.87
CA GLY A 68 -2.58 18.19 -20.06
C GLY A 68 -2.12 18.12 -21.51
N PRO A 69 -0.90 18.60 -21.81
CA PRO A 69 -0.34 18.61 -23.17
C PRO A 69 -0.19 17.21 -23.80
N ASN A 70 0.00 16.19 -22.97
CA ASN A 70 0.24 14.80 -23.40
C ASN A 70 -0.94 13.86 -23.09
N GLY A 71 -2.10 14.40 -22.75
CA GLY A 71 -3.28 13.65 -22.37
C GLY A 71 -3.70 13.86 -20.91
N PRO A 72 -4.53 12.97 -20.33
CA PRO A 72 -4.98 13.08 -18.95
C PRO A 72 -3.81 13.04 -17.97
N GLU A 73 -3.78 13.99 -17.02
CA GLU A 73 -2.81 14.06 -15.92
C GLU A 73 -3.52 14.31 -14.59
N ASN A 74 -2.89 13.94 -13.46
CA ASN A 74 -3.45 14.21 -12.15
C ASN A 74 -3.63 15.71 -11.91
N ASP A 75 -4.81 16.15 -11.53
CA ASP A 75 -4.99 17.49 -11.02
C ASP A 75 -4.54 17.56 -9.56
N MET A 76 -3.27 17.92 -9.35
CA MET A 76 -2.67 17.97 -8.02
C MET A 76 -3.29 19.02 -7.09
N SER A 77 -4.07 19.97 -7.61
CA SER A 77 -4.87 20.88 -6.78
C SER A 77 -6.03 20.16 -6.08
N LEU A 78 -6.43 19.02 -6.62
CA LEU A 78 -7.49 18.13 -6.12
C LEU A 78 -6.93 16.78 -5.66
N MET A 79 -5.66 16.74 -5.24
CA MET A 79 -4.99 15.51 -4.84
C MET A 79 -5.80 14.74 -3.80
N LEU A 80 -6.11 13.47 -4.10
CA LEU A 80 -6.81 12.53 -3.22
C LEU A 80 -8.24 12.95 -2.83
N SER A 81 -8.83 13.96 -3.48
CA SER A 81 -10.18 14.46 -3.15
C SER A 81 -11.33 13.57 -3.64
N GLY A 82 -11.05 12.52 -4.42
CA GLY A 82 -12.05 11.62 -4.96
C GLY A 82 -12.78 12.17 -6.19
N HIS A 83 -13.97 11.62 -6.48
CA HIS A 83 -14.78 12.06 -7.61
C HIS A 83 -15.34 13.47 -7.36
N PRO A 84 -15.19 14.43 -8.29
CA PRO A 84 -15.71 15.79 -8.12
C PRO A 84 -17.22 15.81 -7.94
N ALA A 85 -17.71 16.41 -6.85
CA ALA A 85 -19.14 16.44 -6.50
C ALA A 85 -20.03 17.06 -7.58
N GLN A 86 -19.49 18.01 -8.35
CA GLN A 86 -20.23 18.71 -9.43
C GLN A 86 -20.20 17.98 -10.76
N MET A 87 -19.36 16.95 -10.89
CA MET A 87 -19.29 16.17 -12.11
C MET A 87 -20.34 15.06 -12.07
N PRO A 88 -21.33 15.07 -12.97
CA PRO A 88 -22.28 13.98 -13.01
C PRO A 88 -21.57 12.68 -13.31
N ALA A 89 -22.10 11.58 -12.78
CA ALA A 89 -21.83 10.28 -13.36
C ALA A 89 -22.05 10.38 -14.86
N ALA A 90 -21.20 9.71 -15.67
CA ALA A 90 -21.38 9.73 -17.09
C ALA A 90 -22.88 9.44 -17.43
N ASP A 91 -23.43 10.23 -18.34
CA ASP A 91 -24.84 10.11 -18.75
C ASP A 91 -25.03 8.83 -19.57
N TYR A 92 -25.20 7.71 -18.86
CA TYR A 92 -25.49 6.42 -19.45
C TYR A 92 -26.38 5.58 -18.53
N ASP A 93 -27.23 4.74 -19.11
CA ASP A 93 -27.99 3.74 -18.40
C ASP A 93 -27.01 2.69 -17.79
N PRO A 94 -26.95 2.52 -16.45
CA PRO A 94 -26.11 1.49 -15.83
C PRO A 94 -26.34 0.07 -16.37
N LYS A 95 -27.57 -0.26 -16.81
CA LYS A 95 -27.89 -1.56 -17.40
C LYS A 95 -27.27 -1.74 -18.78
N GLU A 96 -27.21 -0.68 -19.58
CA GLU A 96 -26.52 -0.70 -20.87
C GLU A 96 -25.01 -0.71 -20.69
N ALA A 97 -24.52 0.02 -19.69
CA ALA A 97 -23.10 0.01 -19.34
C ALA A 97 -22.61 -1.37 -18.89
N ALA A 98 -23.42 -2.09 -18.10
CA ALA A 98 -23.12 -3.46 -17.68
C ALA A 98 -22.90 -4.41 -18.86
N LYS A 99 -23.63 -4.23 -19.98
CA LYS A 99 -23.45 -5.01 -21.22
C LYS A 99 -22.15 -4.69 -21.94
N LYS A 100 -21.54 -3.52 -21.70
CA LYS A 100 -20.29 -3.05 -22.32
C LYS A 100 -19.05 -3.35 -21.48
N SER A 101 -19.17 -4.14 -20.43
CA SER A 101 -18.13 -4.58 -19.49
C SER A 101 -17.69 -3.50 -18.50
N LEU A 102 -17.14 -2.38 -18.94
CA LEU A 102 -16.65 -1.31 -18.05
C LEU A 102 -16.71 0.05 -18.74
N ILE A 103 -17.20 1.05 -18.05
CA ILE A 103 -17.12 2.46 -18.45
C ILE A 103 -16.44 3.24 -17.32
N VAL A 104 -15.53 4.13 -17.70
CA VAL A 104 -14.77 4.98 -16.77
C VAL A 104 -14.99 6.44 -17.18
N THR A 105 -15.19 7.32 -16.20
CA THR A 105 -15.27 8.77 -16.48
C THR A 105 -13.93 9.33 -16.95
N SER A 106 -13.94 10.46 -17.65
CA SER A 106 -12.74 11.14 -18.12
C SER A 106 -11.79 11.56 -16.97
N THR A 107 -12.33 11.73 -15.77
CA THR A 107 -11.54 12.01 -14.55
C THR A 107 -10.91 10.78 -13.92
N PHE A 108 -11.21 9.57 -14.40
CA PHE A 108 -10.77 8.30 -13.82
C PHE A 108 -11.16 8.12 -12.35
N THR A 109 -12.27 8.72 -11.94
CA THR A 109 -12.75 8.69 -10.54
C THR A 109 -14.12 8.07 -10.35
N ALA A 110 -14.75 7.60 -11.44
CA ALA A 110 -16.01 6.83 -11.39
C ALA A 110 -15.97 5.69 -12.41
N TRP A 111 -16.53 4.55 -12.00
CA TRP A 111 -16.55 3.31 -12.78
C TRP A 111 -17.94 2.71 -12.79
N THR A 112 -18.37 2.28 -13.96
CA THR A 112 -19.62 1.55 -14.13
C THR A 112 -19.36 0.20 -14.78
N GLY A 113 -19.93 -0.83 -14.20
CA GLY A 113 -19.82 -2.21 -14.65
C GLY A 113 -21.04 -3.04 -14.22
N PRO A 114 -20.92 -4.38 -14.21
CA PRO A 114 -22.02 -5.27 -13.81
C PRO A 114 -22.53 -5.05 -12.39
N TRP A 115 -21.74 -4.39 -11.53
CA TRP A 115 -22.10 -4.05 -10.14
C TRP A 115 -22.88 -2.74 -10.01
N GLY A 116 -22.98 -1.94 -11.07
CA GLY A 116 -23.52 -0.57 -11.07
C GLY A 116 -22.40 0.48 -11.18
N THR A 117 -22.63 1.65 -10.61
CA THR A 117 -21.67 2.78 -10.64
C THR A 117 -21.09 3.04 -9.27
N THR A 118 -19.77 3.11 -9.19
CA THR A 118 -19.01 3.44 -7.99
C THR A 118 -18.11 4.65 -8.21
N TYR A 119 -17.84 5.37 -7.13
CA TYR A 119 -17.06 6.61 -7.15
C TYR A 119 -15.89 6.49 -6.19
N ALA A 120 -14.73 7.04 -6.56
CA ALA A 120 -13.59 7.17 -5.67
C ALA A 120 -13.93 8.10 -4.51
N PRO A 121 -13.83 7.65 -3.26
CA PRO A 121 -14.07 8.50 -2.10
C PRO A 121 -12.98 9.55 -1.92
N ASN A 122 -13.33 10.61 -1.18
CA ASN A 122 -12.39 11.61 -0.70
C ASN A 122 -11.48 11.00 0.38
N LEU A 123 -10.17 10.98 0.15
CA LEU A 123 -9.16 10.46 1.08
C LEU A 123 -8.39 11.57 1.79
N THR A 124 -8.74 12.84 1.57
CA THR A 124 -8.08 13.96 2.25
C THR A 124 -8.47 14.04 3.72
N SER A 125 -7.74 14.85 4.49
CA SER A 125 -8.02 15.10 5.90
C SER A 125 -9.28 15.91 6.17
N ASP A 126 -10.05 16.28 5.14
CA ASP A 126 -11.34 16.98 5.30
C ASP A 126 -12.40 16.10 5.99
N SER A 127 -13.37 16.72 6.62
CA SER A 127 -14.50 16.02 7.27
C SER A 127 -15.38 15.24 6.28
N THR A 128 -15.41 15.63 5.00
CA THR A 128 -16.08 14.90 3.91
C THR A 128 -15.24 13.74 3.37
N GLY A 129 -13.99 13.63 3.81
CA GLY A 129 -13.08 12.53 3.54
C GLY A 129 -12.84 11.69 4.79
N ILE A 130 -11.54 11.38 5.04
CA ILE A 130 -11.17 10.56 6.18
C ILE A 130 -10.80 11.37 7.43
N GLY A 131 -11.05 12.68 7.45
CA GLY A 131 -10.67 13.56 8.54
C GLY A 131 -11.19 13.13 9.91
N GLY A 132 -12.42 12.63 9.98
CA GLY A 132 -13.03 12.09 11.19
C GLY A 132 -12.75 10.61 11.50
N TRP A 133 -12.03 9.91 10.62
CA TRP A 133 -11.79 8.47 10.80
C TRP A 133 -10.74 8.19 11.86
N LYS A 134 -10.88 7.01 12.50
CA LYS A 134 -9.86 6.40 13.33
C LYS A 134 -9.03 5.42 12.49
N GLU A 135 -7.80 5.15 12.95
CA GLU A 135 -6.90 4.21 12.28
C GLU A 135 -7.52 2.82 12.13
N GLU A 136 -8.12 2.30 13.20
CA GLU A 136 -8.76 0.97 13.19
C GLU A 136 -9.90 0.90 12.17
N GLN A 137 -10.62 2.01 11.97
CA GLN A 137 -11.69 2.10 10.96
C GLN A 137 -11.11 2.00 9.55
N PHE A 138 -9.98 2.64 9.30
CA PHE A 138 -9.29 2.58 8.01
C PHE A 138 -8.78 1.18 7.71
N LEU A 139 -8.09 0.54 8.67
CA LEU A 139 -7.62 -0.84 8.54
C LEU A 139 -8.78 -1.79 8.26
N LYS A 140 -9.86 -1.70 9.03
CA LYS A 140 -11.05 -2.52 8.87
C LYS A 140 -11.70 -2.34 7.49
N CYS A 141 -11.74 -1.10 6.99
CA CYS A 141 -12.26 -0.82 5.66
C CYS A 141 -11.55 -1.65 4.58
N LEU A 142 -10.23 -1.77 4.66
CA LEU A 142 -9.43 -2.46 3.66
C LEU A 142 -9.36 -3.97 3.91
N HIS A 143 -9.01 -4.41 5.11
CA HIS A 143 -8.88 -5.84 5.42
C HIS A 143 -10.19 -6.62 5.33
N GLU A 144 -11.26 -6.07 5.87
CA GLU A 144 -12.58 -6.71 5.80
C GLU A 144 -13.35 -6.34 4.54
N ARG A 145 -12.78 -5.49 3.68
CA ARG A 145 -13.42 -4.99 2.46
C ARG A 145 -14.81 -4.41 2.71
N LYS A 146 -14.98 -3.70 3.83
CA LYS A 146 -16.24 -3.07 4.24
C LYS A 146 -16.24 -1.58 3.91
N TRP A 147 -17.31 -1.11 3.29
CA TRP A 147 -17.50 0.32 3.05
C TRP A 147 -17.45 1.10 4.37
N LEU A 148 -16.66 2.16 4.39
CA LEU A 148 -16.42 3.01 5.58
C LEU A 148 -15.81 2.27 6.79
N GLY A 149 -15.42 1.01 6.69
CA GLY A 149 -14.92 0.22 7.82
C GLY A 149 -15.93 0.04 8.96
N LEU A 150 -17.23 0.11 8.67
CA LEU A 150 -18.31 0.03 9.66
C LEU A 150 -19.09 -1.26 9.52
N GLU A 151 -19.59 -1.79 10.65
CA GLU A 151 -20.47 -2.95 10.63
C GLU A 151 -21.80 -2.64 9.94
N GLY A 152 -22.34 -3.64 9.26
CA GLY A 152 -23.63 -3.52 8.55
C GLY A 152 -23.56 -2.71 7.25
N THR A 153 -22.39 -2.19 6.86
CA THR A 153 -22.23 -1.52 5.57
C THR A 153 -21.98 -2.51 4.45
N ARG A 154 -22.20 -2.08 3.21
CA ARG A 154 -21.91 -2.87 2.02
C ARG A 154 -20.43 -3.24 1.89
N PRO A 155 -20.07 -4.25 1.12
CA PRO A 155 -18.67 -4.51 0.77
C PRO A 155 -18.06 -3.36 -0.06
N LEU A 156 -16.74 -3.28 -0.08
CA LEU A 156 -16.02 -2.50 -1.08
C LEU A 156 -16.37 -3.03 -2.48
N MET A 157 -16.62 -2.11 -3.39
CA MET A 157 -16.97 -2.45 -4.76
C MET A 157 -15.77 -2.24 -5.70
N PRO A 158 -15.78 -2.86 -6.89
CA PRO A 158 -14.76 -2.58 -7.90
C PRO A 158 -14.67 -1.09 -8.25
N PRO A 159 -13.48 -0.58 -8.56
CA PRO A 159 -12.21 -1.33 -8.63
C PRO A 159 -11.54 -1.60 -7.27
N MET A 160 -11.89 -0.87 -6.20
CA MET A 160 -11.16 -0.89 -4.93
C MET A 160 -11.09 -2.28 -4.28
N SER A 161 -12.14 -3.09 -4.39
CA SER A 161 -12.16 -4.47 -3.86
C SER A 161 -11.10 -5.41 -4.47
N MET A 162 -10.51 -5.02 -5.62
CA MET A 162 -9.51 -5.80 -6.36
C MET A 162 -8.11 -5.19 -6.28
N MET A 163 -7.97 -4.04 -5.62
CA MET A 163 -6.69 -3.33 -5.57
C MET A 163 -5.73 -3.97 -4.55
N PRO A 164 -4.41 -3.95 -4.79
CA PRO A 164 -3.42 -4.50 -3.85
C PRO A 164 -3.48 -3.91 -2.44
N ALA A 165 -4.03 -2.71 -2.27
CA ALA A 165 -4.17 -2.07 -0.97
C ALA A 165 -4.95 -2.89 0.06
N VAL A 166 -5.83 -3.82 -0.38
CA VAL A 166 -6.58 -4.69 0.54
C VAL A 166 -5.75 -5.86 1.10
N GLU A 167 -4.57 -6.09 0.54
CA GLU A 167 -3.62 -7.14 0.97
C GLU A 167 -2.39 -6.57 1.70
N MET A 168 -2.33 -5.25 1.92
CA MET A 168 -1.24 -4.61 2.64
C MET A 168 -1.25 -4.98 4.12
N THR A 169 -0.07 -4.99 4.73
CA THR A 169 0.10 -5.22 6.16
C THR A 169 -0.48 -4.07 7.00
N ASP A 170 -0.77 -4.35 8.27
CA ASP A 170 -1.21 -3.31 9.21
C ASP A 170 -0.26 -2.12 9.27
N ASP A 171 1.05 -2.36 9.30
CA ASP A 171 2.04 -1.29 9.40
C ASP A 171 2.07 -0.41 8.15
N GLU A 172 1.90 -1.00 6.97
CA GLU A 172 1.77 -0.26 5.72
C GLU A 172 0.49 0.58 5.69
N LEU A 173 -0.64 0.00 6.09
CA LEU A 173 -1.92 0.72 6.14
C LEU A 173 -1.92 1.84 7.19
N LYS A 174 -1.30 1.62 8.36
CA LYS A 174 -1.09 2.65 9.37
C LYS A 174 -0.22 3.79 8.84
N ALA A 175 0.82 3.48 8.08
CA ALA A 175 1.66 4.48 7.46
C ALA A 175 0.90 5.30 6.41
N ILE A 176 0.12 4.63 5.56
CA ILE A 176 -0.77 5.28 4.59
C ILE A 176 -1.75 6.20 5.32
N PHE A 177 -2.44 5.69 6.34
CA PHE A 177 -3.40 6.48 7.11
C PHE A 177 -2.75 7.70 7.75
N ALA A 178 -1.58 7.53 8.38
CA ALA A 178 -0.83 8.63 8.96
C ALA A 178 -0.49 9.73 7.93
N TYR A 179 -0.08 9.36 6.72
CA TYR A 179 0.16 10.30 5.64
C TYR A 179 -1.13 10.98 5.18
N LEU A 180 -2.20 10.23 4.91
CA LEU A 180 -3.48 10.77 4.45
C LEU A 180 -4.04 11.82 5.42
N LYS A 181 -3.84 11.63 6.73
CA LYS A 181 -4.22 12.60 7.77
C LYS A 181 -3.43 13.92 7.72
N THR A 182 -2.30 13.96 7.04
CA THR A 182 -1.49 15.18 6.84
C THR A 182 -1.80 15.90 5.54
N THR A 183 -2.59 15.32 4.65
CA THR A 183 -2.92 15.93 3.36
C THR A 183 -3.76 17.21 3.56
N PRO A 184 -3.63 18.23 2.69
CA PRO A 184 -4.50 19.40 2.74
C PRO A 184 -5.98 18.99 2.67
N PRO A 185 -6.86 19.51 3.55
CA PRO A 185 -8.27 19.19 3.52
C PRO A 185 -8.94 19.79 2.27
N ILE A 186 -9.63 18.95 1.50
CA ILE A 186 -10.41 19.37 0.34
C ILE A 186 -11.85 18.93 0.58
N LYS A 187 -12.76 19.90 0.75
CA LYS A 187 -14.18 19.63 0.92
C LYS A 187 -14.77 19.10 -0.39
N ASN A 188 -15.17 17.85 -0.40
CA ASN A 188 -15.79 17.21 -1.57
C ASN A 188 -16.71 16.07 -1.12
N VAL A 189 -18.02 16.27 -1.26
CA VAL A 189 -19.04 15.25 -0.95
C VAL A 189 -19.31 14.48 -2.23
N ILE A 190 -18.74 13.27 -2.31
CA ILE A 190 -18.92 12.41 -3.47
C ILE A 190 -20.35 11.85 -3.55
N PRO A 191 -20.86 11.54 -4.76
CA PRO A 191 -22.16 10.90 -4.93
C PRO A 191 -22.21 9.51 -4.29
N GLU A 192 -23.39 9.05 -3.91
CA GLU A 192 -23.60 7.68 -3.50
C GLU A 192 -23.50 6.71 -4.68
N ALA A 193 -22.98 5.51 -4.41
CA ALA A 193 -22.88 4.47 -5.43
C ALA A 193 -24.29 4.02 -5.88
N ILE A 194 -24.45 3.81 -7.19
CA ILE A 194 -25.65 3.26 -7.78
C ILE A 194 -25.38 1.74 -7.98
N LEU A 195 -25.93 0.89 -7.12
CA LEU A 195 -25.66 -0.54 -7.15
C LEU A 195 -26.73 -1.29 -7.94
N LEU A 196 -26.31 -2.25 -8.73
CA LEU A 196 -27.19 -3.23 -9.37
C LEU A 196 -27.30 -4.50 -8.50
N PRO A 197 -28.41 -5.23 -8.57
CA PRO A 197 -28.50 -6.55 -7.94
C PRO A 197 -27.37 -7.46 -8.44
N PRO A 198 -26.82 -8.35 -7.59
CA PRO A 198 -25.82 -9.30 -8.04
C PRO A 198 -26.39 -10.14 -9.19
N PRO A 199 -25.57 -10.52 -10.19
CA PRO A 199 -26.01 -11.41 -11.24
C PRO A 199 -26.44 -12.75 -10.64
N PRO A 200 -27.42 -13.44 -11.27
CA PRO A 200 -27.78 -14.77 -10.83
C PRO A 200 -26.57 -15.70 -10.88
N PRO A 201 -26.49 -16.70 -9.97
CA PRO A 201 -25.39 -17.65 -9.98
C PRO A 201 -25.27 -18.31 -11.36
N ALA A 202 -24.02 -18.47 -11.83
CA ALA A 202 -23.77 -19.21 -13.08
C ALA A 202 -24.33 -20.63 -12.97
N LYS A 203 -25.07 -21.05 -13.97
CA LYS A 203 -25.64 -22.42 -14.05
C LYS A 203 -24.53 -23.41 -14.38
#